data_7ad764b6c9001a1e223618acc3f94502
#
_entry.id   7ad764b6c9001a1e223618acc3f94502
#
_cell.length_a   1.000
_cell.length_b   1.000
_cell.length_c   1.000
_cell.angle_alpha   90.00
_cell.angle_beta   90.00
_cell.angle_gamma   90.00
#
_symmetry.space_group_name_H-M   'P 1'
#
loop_
_entity.id
_entity.type
_entity.pdbx_description
1 polymer ?
#
loop_
_entity_poly.entity_id
_entity_poly.type
_entity_poly.pdbx_seq_one_letter_code
_entity_poly.pdbx_strand_id
1 'polypeptide(L)'
;MKSLIVVIILALSYSSVASTEQYLNRQEFAKRYVETIAKIHPTATAKVVGDLEVKIKLPNNDELTSFLDNAYAEYKNSPEDIDGVLTTYAESIIFPDTLGKIKPNKSQIFPVIKDKHYVVQAEKMLENSGNKGLVYEKLNDILYVLYAFDTPKAIRFMTGSDLTDLALEKSELRSLSKTNLKSAHTNVRLEGDPASLSVLVADGTYEASFILFDDIWTKEQFPVMGNIVVYIPTRDLVFVTGSEDKENLAKVQEIFFNQGSNWSHGISEVGFVRVNNSWQEFHQ
;
A
#
# COMPACT_ATOMS: atom_id res chain seq x y z
N MET A 1 -8.55 -1.83 15.51
CA MET A 1 -7.10 -1.55 15.50
C MET A 1 -6.92 -0.05 15.61
N LYS A 2 -6.29 0.43 16.69
CA LYS A 2 -6.15 1.87 16.94
C LYS A 2 -4.86 2.37 16.30
N SER A 3 -5.00 3.33 15.43
CA SER A 3 -3.98 3.98 14.59
C SER A 3 -2.68 4.34 15.34
N LEU A 4 -1.57 3.82 14.86
CA LEU A 4 -0.19 4.10 15.34
C LEU A 4 0.39 5.41 14.79
N ILE A 5 -0.40 6.20 14.06
CA ILE A 5 0.07 7.39 13.30
C ILE A 5 0.36 8.60 14.18
N VAL A 6 -0.20 8.68 15.40
CA VAL A 6 -0.07 9.86 16.28
C VAL A 6 1.34 10.04 16.89
N VAL A 7 2.22 9.02 16.86
CA VAL A 7 3.50 9.04 17.57
C VAL A 7 4.65 9.66 16.78
N ILE A 8 4.57 9.74 15.46
CA ILE A 8 5.72 10.17 14.63
C ILE A 8 5.98 11.69 14.69
N ILE A 9 5.00 12.51 14.98
CA ILE A 9 5.17 13.99 15.00
C ILE A 9 5.71 14.53 16.35
N LEU A 10 5.67 13.74 17.43
CA LEU A 10 6.06 14.17 18.80
C LEU A 10 7.35 13.56 19.34
N ALA A 11 8.07 12.73 18.61
CA ALA A 11 9.24 11.97 19.10
C ALA A 11 10.60 12.56 18.74
N LEU A 12 10.73 13.86 18.50
CA LEU A 12 12.02 14.50 18.16
C LEU A 12 12.85 14.94 19.39
N SER A 13 12.67 14.34 20.56
CA SER A 13 13.48 14.69 21.74
C SER A 13 13.77 13.52 22.67
N TYR A 14 14.25 12.38 22.15
CA TYR A 14 14.92 11.40 23.00
C TYR A 14 16.24 10.96 22.37
N SER A 15 17.33 11.27 23.08
CA SER A 15 18.67 10.78 22.82
C SER A 15 18.66 9.25 22.89
N SER A 16 18.75 8.59 21.74
CA SER A 16 18.82 7.14 21.65
C SER A 16 20.18 6.68 22.16
N VAL A 17 20.19 6.01 23.30
CA VAL A 17 21.18 4.97 23.56
C VAL A 17 20.91 3.87 22.55
N ALA A 18 21.79 3.75 21.55
CA ALA A 18 21.68 2.69 20.54
C ALA A 18 21.89 1.33 21.25
N SER A 19 20.82 0.69 21.64
CA SER A 19 20.80 -0.74 21.77
C SER A 19 20.86 -1.31 20.35
N THR A 20 21.87 -2.09 20.03
CA THR A 20 21.90 -2.88 18.79
C THR A 20 20.80 -3.95 18.94
N GLU A 21 19.56 -3.61 18.68
CA GLU A 21 18.52 -4.60 18.52
C GLU A 21 18.90 -5.47 17.32
N GLN A 22 19.23 -6.72 17.61
CA GLN A 22 19.66 -7.68 16.60
C GLN A 22 18.41 -8.22 15.91
N TYR A 23 17.96 -7.52 14.85
CA TYR A 23 16.87 -7.99 14.00
C TYR A 23 17.21 -9.36 13.40
N LEU A 24 16.21 -10.21 13.26
CA LEU A 24 16.36 -11.38 12.39
C LEU A 24 16.73 -10.92 10.98
N ASN A 25 17.68 -11.59 10.36
CA ASN A 25 17.94 -11.33 8.95
C ASN A 25 16.79 -11.86 8.08
N ARG A 26 16.77 -11.46 6.81
CA ARG A 26 15.69 -11.78 5.86
C ARG A 26 15.42 -13.28 5.77
N GLN A 27 16.44 -14.13 5.75
CA GLN A 27 16.28 -15.59 5.68
C GLN A 27 15.76 -16.19 6.99
N GLU A 28 16.21 -15.71 8.14
CA GLU A 28 15.71 -16.15 9.46
C GLU A 28 14.24 -15.78 9.64
N PHE A 29 13.86 -14.58 9.20
CA PHE A 29 12.45 -14.15 9.19
C PHE A 29 11.59 -15.04 8.29
N ALA A 30 12.04 -15.34 7.07
CA ALA A 30 11.33 -16.23 6.16
C ALA A 30 11.19 -17.66 6.72
N LYS A 31 12.21 -18.19 7.40
CA LYS A 31 12.12 -19.50 8.08
C LYS A 31 11.07 -19.49 9.20
N ARG A 32 11.04 -18.42 10.01
CA ARG A 32 10.04 -18.29 11.06
C ARG A 32 8.62 -18.17 10.51
N TYR A 33 8.46 -17.51 9.37
CA TYR A 33 7.18 -17.50 8.65
C TYR A 33 6.75 -18.90 8.21
N VAL A 34 7.66 -19.74 7.70
CA VAL A 34 7.36 -21.15 7.35
C VAL A 34 6.85 -21.92 8.57
N GLU A 35 7.45 -21.72 9.76
CA GLU A 35 6.99 -22.34 11.00
C GLU A 35 5.58 -21.85 11.39
N THR A 36 5.28 -20.57 11.16
CA THR A 36 3.96 -19.98 11.41
C THR A 36 2.92 -20.55 10.45
N ILE A 37 3.26 -20.70 9.16
CA ILE A 37 2.39 -21.38 8.18
C ILE A 37 2.05 -22.81 8.63
N ALA A 38 3.03 -23.58 9.09
CA ALA A 38 2.79 -24.94 9.54
C ALA A 38 1.82 -25.03 10.75
N LYS A 39 1.78 -24.00 11.60
CA LYS A 39 0.84 -23.89 12.72
C LYS A 39 -0.56 -23.50 12.30
N ILE A 40 -0.67 -22.49 11.42
CA ILE A 40 -1.97 -21.90 11.02
C ILE A 40 -2.63 -22.74 9.92
N HIS A 41 -1.83 -23.29 8.99
CA HIS A 41 -2.28 -24.08 7.86
C HIS A 41 -1.63 -25.48 7.86
N PRO A 42 -1.97 -26.36 8.81
CA PRO A 42 -1.26 -27.64 9.01
C PRO A 42 -1.36 -28.62 7.82
N THR A 43 -2.24 -28.38 6.89
CA THR A 43 -2.39 -29.19 5.67
C THR A 43 -1.55 -28.65 4.49
N ALA A 44 -0.99 -27.48 4.62
CA ALA A 44 -0.08 -26.91 3.62
C ALA A 44 1.38 -27.23 3.95
N THR A 45 2.24 -27.26 2.96
CA THR A 45 3.70 -27.31 3.16
C THR A 45 4.34 -26.05 2.62
N ALA A 46 5.28 -25.48 3.36
CA ALA A 46 5.95 -24.25 2.99
C ALA A 46 7.46 -24.43 2.97
N LYS A 47 8.15 -23.71 2.08
CA LYS A 47 9.61 -23.69 2.02
C LYS A 47 10.12 -22.32 1.56
N VAL A 48 11.24 -21.88 2.13
CA VAL A 48 11.97 -20.71 1.67
C VAL A 48 12.58 -20.99 0.30
N VAL A 49 12.38 -20.09 -0.66
CA VAL A 49 12.92 -20.21 -2.04
C VAL A 49 13.76 -19.00 -2.44
N GLY A 50 13.68 -17.90 -1.69
CA GLY A 50 14.47 -16.68 -1.84
C GLY A 50 14.64 -15.98 -0.51
N ASP A 51 15.22 -14.78 -0.50
CA ASP A 51 15.50 -14.04 0.76
C ASP A 51 14.25 -13.79 1.60
N LEU A 52 13.19 -13.31 0.97
CA LEU A 52 11.87 -13.09 1.58
C LEU A 52 10.77 -13.73 0.75
N GLU A 53 11.08 -14.83 0.08
CA GLU A 53 10.15 -15.58 -0.75
C GLU A 53 9.91 -16.95 -0.15
N VAL A 54 8.65 -17.28 0.09
CA VAL A 54 8.22 -18.58 0.60
C VAL A 54 7.21 -19.19 -0.35
N LYS A 55 7.55 -20.35 -0.87
CA LYS A 55 6.65 -21.18 -1.69
C LYS A 55 5.80 -22.04 -0.79
N ILE A 56 4.49 -21.99 -0.97
CA ILE A 56 3.51 -22.73 -0.19
C ILE A 56 2.77 -23.68 -1.15
N LYS A 57 2.81 -24.97 -0.83
CA LYS A 57 2.10 -26.00 -1.58
C LYS A 57 0.86 -26.43 -0.80
N LEU A 58 -0.28 -26.43 -1.47
CA LEU A 58 -1.58 -26.79 -0.93
C LEU A 58 -1.87 -28.30 -1.11
N PRO A 59 -2.84 -28.87 -0.37
CA PRO A 59 -3.21 -30.29 -0.49
C PRO A 59 -3.69 -30.69 -1.89
N ASN A 60 -4.28 -29.78 -2.64
CA ASN A 60 -4.72 -30.00 -4.04
C ASN A 60 -3.59 -29.87 -5.07
N ASN A 61 -2.33 -29.76 -4.62
CA ASN A 61 -1.11 -29.49 -5.39
C ASN A 61 -0.98 -28.09 -5.99
N ASP A 62 -1.89 -27.17 -5.73
CA ASP A 62 -1.68 -25.77 -6.10
C ASP A 62 -0.50 -25.18 -5.33
N GLU A 63 0.19 -24.25 -5.94
CA GLU A 63 1.34 -23.57 -5.35
C GLU A 63 1.09 -22.07 -5.31
N LEU A 64 1.42 -21.47 -4.18
CA LEU A 64 1.40 -20.03 -3.93
C LEU A 64 2.81 -19.56 -3.59
N THR A 65 3.12 -18.31 -3.89
CA THR A 65 4.33 -17.65 -3.40
C THR A 65 3.96 -16.47 -2.54
N SER A 66 4.43 -16.48 -1.29
CA SER A 66 4.36 -15.33 -0.39
C SER A 66 5.63 -14.52 -0.50
N PHE A 67 5.49 -13.23 -0.80
CA PHE A 67 6.54 -12.23 -0.77
C PHE A 67 6.45 -11.47 0.55
N LEU A 68 7.51 -11.53 1.35
CA LEU A 68 7.50 -11.10 2.75
C LEU A 68 8.12 -9.71 2.98
N ASP A 69 8.37 -8.94 1.92
CA ASP A 69 9.01 -7.63 2.05
C ASP A 69 8.22 -6.68 2.94
N ASN A 70 6.89 -6.64 2.77
CA ASN A 70 6.01 -5.82 3.63
C ASN A 70 5.99 -6.34 5.08
N ALA A 71 5.88 -7.66 5.28
CA ALA A 71 5.92 -8.26 6.61
C ALA A 71 7.24 -7.98 7.32
N TYR A 72 8.36 -8.06 6.59
CA TYR A 72 9.68 -7.77 7.13
C TYR A 72 9.86 -6.29 7.47
N ALA A 73 9.32 -5.38 6.66
CA ALA A 73 9.31 -3.95 6.96
C ALA A 73 8.48 -3.64 8.22
N GLU A 74 7.29 -4.25 8.36
CA GLU A 74 6.47 -4.12 9.58
C GLU A 74 7.20 -4.67 10.82
N TYR A 75 7.83 -5.84 10.71
CA TYR A 75 8.66 -6.39 11.78
C TYR A 75 9.80 -5.43 12.17
N LYS A 76 10.47 -4.82 11.23
CA LYS A 76 11.55 -3.86 11.53
C LYS A 76 11.05 -2.60 12.24
N ASN A 77 9.80 -2.21 12.01
CA ASN A 77 9.17 -1.08 12.70
C ASN A 77 8.63 -1.43 14.09
N SER A 78 8.35 -2.73 14.35
CA SER A 78 7.83 -3.23 15.62
C SER A 78 8.41 -4.62 15.93
N PRO A 79 9.70 -4.73 16.28
CA PRO A 79 10.40 -6.01 16.40
C PRO A 79 9.84 -6.89 17.51
N GLU A 80 9.26 -6.29 18.56
CA GLU A 80 8.63 -6.96 19.68
C GLU A 80 7.36 -7.72 19.30
N ASP A 81 6.69 -7.33 18.20
CA ASP A 81 5.44 -7.95 17.72
C ASP A 81 5.65 -8.92 16.54
N ILE A 82 6.82 -9.54 16.45
CA ILE A 82 7.14 -10.46 15.34
C ILE A 82 6.09 -11.56 15.16
N ASP A 83 5.57 -12.12 16.23
CA ASP A 83 4.59 -13.20 16.15
C ASP A 83 3.22 -12.70 15.66
N GLY A 84 2.82 -11.47 16.02
CA GLY A 84 1.64 -10.79 15.49
C GLY A 84 1.75 -10.52 14.01
N VAL A 85 2.87 -9.94 13.57
CA VAL A 85 3.15 -9.70 12.16
C VAL A 85 3.09 -11.00 11.36
N LEU A 86 3.84 -12.03 11.76
CA LEU A 86 3.87 -13.30 11.05
C LEU A 86 2.50 -13.98 10.98
N THR A 87 1.73 -13.91 12.07
CA THR A 87 0.37 -14.47 12.13
C THR A 87 -0.56 -13.74 11.14
N THR A 88 -0.55 -12.41 11.15
CA THR A 88 -1.36 -11.59 10.25
C THR A 88 -1.11 -11.94 8.78
N TYR A 89 0.16 -12.05 8.39
CA TYR A 89 0.51 -12.38 7.01
C TYR A 89 0.21 -13.85 6.66
N ALA A 90 0.34 -14.77 7.61
CA ALA A 90 -0.01 -16.17 7.39
C ALA A 90 -1.54 -16.37 7.27
N GLU A 91 -2.33 -15.70 8.10
CA GLU A 91 -3.80 -15.73 8.04
C GLU A 91 -4.35 -15.07 6.78
N SER A 92 -3.63 -14.09 6.21
CA SER A 92 -4.03 -13.42 4.96
C SER A 92 -3.88 -14.30 3.72
N ILE A 93 -3.27 -15.49 3.83
CA ILE A 93 -3.18 -16.43 2.72
C ILE A 93 -4.58 -16.92 2.36
N ILE A 94 -5.02 -16.54 1.17
CA ILE A 94 -6.30 -17.00 0.64
C ILE A 94 -6.04 -18.15 -0.32
N PHE A 95 -6.53 -19.32 0.07
CA PHE A 95 -6.44 -20.48 -0.79
C PHE A 95 -7.29 -20.30 -2.06
N PRO A 96 -6.82 -20.79 -3.24
CA PRO A 96 -7.53 -20.67 -4.51
C PRO A 96 -9.00 -21.12 -4.46
N ASP A 97 -9.28 -22.18 -3.71
CA ASP A 97 -10.66 -22.65 -3.48
C ASP A 97 -11.57 -21.62 -2.79
N THR A 98 -10.99 -20.71 -2.03
CA THR A 98 -11.72 -19.63 -1.36
C THR A 98 -11.86 -18.43 -2.30
N LEU A 99 -10.82 -18.12 -3.08
CA LEU A 99 -10.86 -17.06 -4.10
C LEU A 99 -11.89 -17.35 -5.19
N GLY A 100 -11.96 -18.59 -5.67
CA GLY A 100 -12.92 -19.01 -6.70
C GLY A 100 -14.42 -18.94 -6.25
N LYS A 101 -14.66 -18.83 -4.94
CA LYS A 101 -16.01 -18.65 -4.36
C LYS A 101 -16.40 -17.20 -4.15
N ILE A 102 -15.45 -16.27 -4.21
CA ILE A 102 -15.71 -14.83 -4.11
C ILE A 102 -16.23 -14.37 -5.47
N LYS A 103 -17.53 -14.21 -5.60
CA LYS A 103 -18.10 -13.61 -6.82
C LYS A 103 -17.76 -12.13 -6.84
N PRO A 104 -17.11 -11.65 -7.91
CA PRO A 104 -16.82 -10.23 -8.06
C PRO A 104 -18.09 -9.40 -7.93
N ASN A 105 -18.02 -8.31 -7.18
CA ASN A 105 -19.14 -7.37 -7.02
C ASN A 105 -18.66 -5.96 -7.39
N LYS A 106 -19.41 -5.28 -8.25
CA LYS A 106 -19.09 -3.92 -8.70
C LYS A 106 -18.94 -2.93 -7.53
N SER A 107 -19.71 -3.10 -6.45
CA SER A 107 -19.62 -2.22 -5.26
C SER A 107 -18.37 -2.42 -4.41
N GLN A 108 -17.60 -3.48 -4.68
CA GLN A 108 -16.35 -3.79 -3.98
C GLN A 108 -15.10 -3.37 -4.77
N ILE A 109 -15.28 -2.71 -5.92
CA ILE A 109 -14.16 -2.25 -6.74
C ILE A 109 -13.66 -0.93 -6.17
N PHE A 110 -12.42 -0.91 -5.70
CA PHE A 110 -11.73 0.27 -5.17
C PHE A 110 -10.49 0.61 -6.00
N PRO A 111 -10.13 1.89 -6.13
CA PRO A 111 -8.88 2.28 -6.79
C PRO A 111 -7.73 2.13 -5.81
N VAL A 112 -6.58 1.63 -6.26
CA VAL A 112 -5.36 1.46 -5.48
C VAL A 112 -4.20 2.10 -6.23
N ILE A 113 -3.48 2.98 -5.56
CA ILE A 113 -2.28 3.60 -6.14
C ILE A 113 -1.08 2.68 -5.94
N LYS A 114 -0.33 2.48 -7.03
CA LYS A 114 0.93 1.75 -7.06
C LYS A 114 1.94 2.45 -7.95
N ASP A 115 3.21 2.14 -7.77
CA ASP A 115 4.28 2.58 -8.66
C ASP A 115 4.40 1.69 -9.91
N LYS A 116 5.20 2.15 -10.86
CA LYS A 116 5.48 1.42 -12.10
C LYS A 116 6.12 0.05 -11.85
N HIS A 117 7.01 -0.04 -10.84
CA HIS A 117 7.73 -1.28 -10.56
C HIS A 117 6.77 -2.38 -10.12
N TYR A 118 5.82 -2.04 -9.24
CA TYR A 118 4.76 -2.96 -8.82
C TYR A 118 3.95 -3.48 -10.01
N VAL A 119 3.53 -2.59 -10.92
CA VAL A 119 2.73 -2.97 -12.11
C VAL A 119 3.50 -3.96 -12.97
N VAL A 120 4.77 -3.68 -13.27
CA VAL A 120 5.62 -4.56 -14.10
C VAL A 120 5.78 -5.95 -13.45
N GLN A 121 6.00 -6.00 -12.13
CA GLN A 121 6.12 -7.28 -11.43
C GLN A 121 4.79 -8.06 -11.41
N ALA A 122 3.67 -7.39 -11.14
CA ALA A 122 2.36 -8.02 -11.10
C ALA A 122 1.95 -8.58 -12.48
N GLU A 123 2.20 -7.83 -13.55
CA GLU A 123 1.97 -8.31 -14.93
C GLU A 123 2.80 -9.57 -15.22
N LYS A 124 4.08 -9.57 -14.87
CA LYS A 124 4.96 -10.74 -15.06
C LYS A 124 4.45 -11.98 -14.32
N MET A 125 3.89 -11.81 -13.12
CA MET A 125 3.28 -12.92 -12.37
C MET A 125 2.03 -13.46 -13.05
N LEU A 126 1.30 -12.62 -13.76
CA LEU A 126 0.05 -12.98 -14.44
C LEU A 126 0.27 -13.55 -15.85
N GLU A 127 1.44 -13.40 -16.48
CA GLU A 127 1.71 -13.79 -17.86
C GLU A 127 1.30 -15.23 -18.19
N ASN A 128 1.39 -16.17 -17.24
CA ASN A 128 1.08 -17.59 -17.44
C ASN A 128 -0.21 -18.02 -16.72
N SER A 129 -0.99 -17.10 -16.17
CA SER A 129 -2.16 -17.42 -15.35
C SER A 129 -3.46 -17.64 -16.14
N GLY A 130 -3.47 -17.34 -17.45
CA GLY A 130 -4.68 -17.32 -18.27
C GLY A 130 -5.63 -16.15 -17.98
N ASN A 131 -5.30 -15.30 -17.02
CA ASN A 131 -6.03 -14.07 -16.69
C ASN A 131 -5.62 -12.93 -17.63
N LYS A 132 -6.45 -12.37 -18.41
CA LYS A 132 -6.19 -11.36 -19.46
C LYS A 132 -5.42 -10.11 -18.98
N GLY A 133 -4.33 -10.28 -18.22
CA GLY A 133 -3.49 -9.22 -17.66
C GLY A 133 -4.14 -8.42 -16.50
N LEU A 134 -3.36 -7.55 -15.90
CA LEU A 134 -3.78 -6.67 -14.81
C LEU A 134 -4.59 -5.48 -15.35
N VAL A 135 -5.61 -5.05 -14.62
CA VAL A 135 -6.41 -3.88 -15.01
C VAL A 135 -5.88 -2.64 -14.28
N TYR A 136 -5.26 -1.74 -15.01
CA TYR A 136 -4.69 -0.50 -14.48
C TYR A 136 -4.73 0.63 -15.50
N GLU A 137 -4.49 1.86 -15.05
CA GLU A 137 -4.25 3.03 -15.88
C GLU A 137 -3.10 3.87 -15.34
N LYS A 138 -2.42 4.59 -16.20
CA LYS A 138 -1.33 5.48 -15.83
C LYS A 138 -1.90 6.78 -15.26
N LEU A 139 -1.44 7.19 -14.06
CA LEU A 139 -1.76 8.49 -13.48
C LEU A 139 -0.73 9.55 -13.89
N ASN A 140 0.56 9.20 -13.79
CA ASN A 140 1.71 9.97 -14.29
C ASN A 140 2.87 9.03 -14.63
N ASP A 141 4.10 9.52 -14.76
CA ASP A 141 5.24 8.68 -15.14
C ASP A 141 5.67 7.68 -14.04
N ILE A 142 5.29 7.90 -12.80
CA ILE A 142 5.63 7.09 -11.64
C ILE A 142 4.43 6.31 -11.12
N LEU A 143 3.27 6.97 -10.97
CA LEU A 143 2.08 6.42 -10.34
C LEU A 143 1.10 5.82 -11.34
N TYR A 144 0.50 4.72 -10.91
CA TYR A 144 -0.54 3.97 -11.62
C TYR A 144 -1.74 3.75 -10.72
N VAL A 145 -2.92 3.75 -11.31
CA VAL A 145 -4.18 3.38 -10.65
C VAL A 145 -4.50 1.96 -11.03
N LEU A 146 -4.48 1.07 -10.07
CA LEU A 146 -4.97 -0.30 -10.20
C LEU A 146 -6.39 -0.35 -9.65
N TYR A 147 -7.14 -1.35 -10.05
CA TYR A 147 -8.47 -1.61 -9.53
C TYR A 147 -8.47 -2.93 -8.79
N ALA A 148 -9.07 -2.97 -7.62
CA ALA A 148 -9.09 -4.15 -6.79
C ALA A 148 -10.47 -4.40 -6.19
N PHE A 149 -10.80 -5.68 -6.00
CA PHE A 149 -11.93 -6.06 -5.15
C PHE A 149 -11.47 -6.05 -3.71
N ASP A 150 -12.12 -5.22 -2.90
CA ASP A 150 -11.95 -5.23 -1.46
C ASP A 150 -13.03 -6.10 -0.83
N THR A 151 -12.58 -7.12 -0.13
CA THR A 151 -13.44 -8.07 0.56
C THR A 151 -13.03 -8.15 2.02
N PRO A 152 -13.89 -8.62 2.93
CA PRO A 152 -13.54 -8.76 4.34
C PRO A 152 -12.30 -9.64 4.62
N LYS A 153 -11.84 -10.38 3.61
CA LYS A 153 -10.71 -11.32 3.76
C LYS A 153 -9.46 -10.89 3.01
N ALA A 154 -9.59 -10.14 1.93
CA ALA A 154 -8.45 -9.76 1.10
C ALA A 154 -8.78 -8.67 0.08
N ILE A 155 -7.73 -7.98 -0.33
CA ILE A 155 -7.72 -7.09 -1.51
C ILE A 155 -7.15 -7.90 -2.68
N ARG A 156 -7.95 -8.11 -3.75
CA ARG A 156 -7.54 -8.82 -4.97
C ARG A 156 -7.60 -7.88 -6.16
N PHE A 157 -6.48 -7.71 -6.85
CA PHE A 157 -6.43 -6.88 -8.05
C PHE A 157 -7.27 -7.47 -9.19
N MET A 158 -7.92 -6.58 -9.94
CA MET A 158 -8.72 -6.94 -11.11
C MET A 158 -7.85 -7.33 -12.29
N THR A 159 -8.31 -8.33 -13.01
CA THR A 159 -7.74 -8.78 -14.29
C THR A 159 -8.71 -8.50 -15.44
N GLY A 160 -8.24 -8.60 -16.66
CA GLY A 160 -9.09 -8.45 -17.83
C GLY A 160 -10.24 -9.46 -17.91
N SER A 161 -10.10 -10.62 -17.25
CA SER A 161 -11.18 -11.61 -17.13
C SER A 161 -12.34 -11.05 -16.29
N ASP A 162 -12.03 -10.34 -15.20
CA ASP A 162 -13.06 -9.74 -14.33
C ASP A 162 -13.90 -8.69 -15.06
N LEU A 163 -13.29 -7.91 -15.98
CA LEU A 163 -14.05 -6.96 -16.82
C LEU A 163 -15.11 -7.68 -17.65
N THR A 164 -14.73 -8.83 -18.24
CA THR A 164 -15.63 -9.65 -19.03
C THR A 164 -16.76 -10.23 -18.17
N ASP A 165 -16.44 -10.79 -17.01
CA ASP A 165 -17.40 -11.43 -16.10
C ASP A 165 -18.40 -10.45 -15.52
N LEU A 166 -17.98 -9.19 -15.31
CA LEU A 166 -18.84 -8.13 -14.77
C LEU A 166 -19.54 -7.30 -15.84
N ALA A 167 -19.26 -7.55 -17.12
CA ALA A 167 -19.68 -6.70 -18.24
C ALA A 167 -19.39 -5.22 -17.94
N LEU A 168 -18.11 -4.91 -17.71
CA LEU A 168 -17.61 -3.57 -17.44
C LEU A 168 -16.60 -3.17 -18.50
N GLU A 169 -16.69 -1.91 -18.94
CA GLU A 169 -15.66 -1.29 -19.74
C GLU A 169 -14.59 -0.65 -18.84
N LYS A 170 -13.32 -0.70 -19.27
CA LYS A 170 -12.22 -0.10 -18.51
C LYS A 170 -12.44 1.41 -18.24
N SER A 171 -13.08 2.12 -19.14
CA SER A 171 -13.40 3.55 -19.01
C SER A 171 -14.38 3.87 -17.87
N GLU A 172 -15.18 2.90 -17.41
CA GLU A 172 -16.13 3.08 -16.33
C GLU A 172 -15.49 2.96 -14.94
N LEU A 173 -14.33 2.28 -14.85
CA LEU A 173 -13.74 1.86 -13.58
C LEU A 173 -13.33 3.03 -12.69
N ARG A 174 -12.74 4.09 -13.26
CA ARG A 174 -12.31 5.24 -12.46
C ARG A 174 -13.49 5.90 -11.73
N SER A 175 -14.57 6.15 -12.42
CA SER A 175 -15.77 6.76 -11.82
C SER A 175 -16.42 5.83 -10.80
N LEU A 176 -16.61 4.56 -11.16
CA LEU A 176 -17.21 3.54 -10.30
C LEU A 176 -16.41 3.37 -9.00
N SER A 177 -15.11 3.13 -9.11
CA SER A 177 -14.24 2.86 -7.96
C SER A 177 -14.10 4.07 -7.03
N LYS A 178 -14.03 5.29 -7.58
CA LYS A 178 -14.06 6.53 -6.79
C LYS A 178 -15.38 6.65 -6.02
N THR A 179 -16.52 6.37 -6.66
CA THR A 179 -17.84 6.40 -5.99
C THR A 179 -17.88 5.41 -4.84
N ASN A 180 -17.39 4.19 -5.06
CA ASN A 180 -17.35 3.17 -4.02
C ASN A 180 -16.44 3.61 -2.84
N LEU A 181 -15.24 4.12 -3.14
CA LEU A 181 -14.30 4.59 -2.12
C LEU A 181 -14.90 5.73 -1.28
N LYS A 182 -15.49 6.72 -1.93
CA LYS A 182 -16.15 7.86 -1.24
C LYS A 182 -17.31 7.41 -0.34
N SER A 183 -18.03 6.38 -0.75
CA SER A 183 -19.17 5.84 0.02
C SER A 183 -18.71 4.99 1.22
N ALA A 184 -17.60 4.27 1.09
CA ALA A 184 -17.07 3.40 2.14
C ALA A 184 -16.25 4.16 3.19
N HIS A 185 -15.54 5.22 2.79
CA HIS A 185 -14.60 5.97 3.63
C HIS A 185 -15.02 7.42 3.75
N THR A 186 -15.91 7.69 4.71
CA THR A 186 -16.50 9.02 4.93
C THR A 186 -15.69 9.90 5.90
N ASN A 187 -14.73 9.33 6.63
CA ASN A 187 -13.98 10.01 7.68
C ASN A 187 -12.59 10.46 7.22
N VAL A 188 -12.49 11.01 6.01
CA VAL A 188 -11.24 11.62 5.53
C VAL A 188 -11.01 12.93 6.28
N ARG A 189 -9.86 13.06 6.92
CA ARG A 189 -9.47 14.23 7.69
C ARG A 189 -8.01 14.57 7.49
N LEU A 190 -7.62 15.76 7.92
CA LEU A 190 -6.23 16.20 7.94
C LEU A 190 -5.74 16.23 9.40
N GLU A 191 -4.54 15.73 9.62
CA GLU A 191 -3.79 15.90 10.86
C GLU A 191 -2.58 16.80 10.59
N GLY A 192 -2.29 17.73 11.52
CA GLY A 192 -1.28 18.77 11.33
C GLY A 192 -1.88 20.09 10.86
N ASP A 193 -1.06 20.94 10.24
CA ASP A 193 -1.47 22.26 9.75
C ASP A 193 -1.66 22.24 8.22
N PRO A 194 -2.91 22.39 7.73
CA PRO A 194 -3.18 22.41 6.28
C PRO A 194 -2.50 23.55 5.52
N ALA A 195 -2.08 24.64 6.21
CA ALA A 195 -1.37 25.74 5.61
C ALA A 195 0.15 25.51 5.50
N SER A 196 0.66 24.44 6.11
CA SER A 196 2.08 24.17 6.25
C SER A 196 2.40 22.71 5.94
N LEU A 197 2.40 21.83 6.96
CA LEU A 197 2.60 20.38 6.80
C LEU A 197 1.45 19.64 7.46
N SER A 198 0.77 18.82 6.68
CA SER A 198 -0.31 17.97 7.17
C SER A 198 -0.20 16.55 6.60
N VAL A 199 -0.95 15.65 7.20
CA VAL A 199 -1.11 14.26 6.77
C VAL A 199 -2.59 14.02 6.51
N LEU A 200 -2.90 13.45 5.34
CA LEU A 200 -4.24 12.98 5.05
C LEU A 200 -4.45 11.63 5.72
N VAL A 201 -5.50 11.51 6.50
CA VAL A 201 -5.84 10.30 7.27
C VAL A 201 -7.27 9.86 6.91
N ALA A 202 -7.43 8.59 6.66
CA ALA A 202 -8.72 7.97 6.41
C ALA A 202 -8.88 6.70 7.28
N ASP A 203 -8.64 5.52 6.74
CA ASP A 203 -8.84 4.24 7.41
C ASP A 203 -7.56 3.39 7.57
N GLY A 204 -6.42 3.91 7.08
CA GLY A 204 -5.13 3.21 7.10
C GLY A 204 -4.94 2.22 5.94
N THR A 205 -5.70 2.37 4.84
CA THR A 205 -5.60 1.45 3.69
C THR A 205 -5.60 2.17 2.34
N TYR A 206 -6.39 3.25 2.21
CA TYR A 206 -6.68 3.89 0.91
C TYR A 206 -6.28 5.35 0.84
N GLU A 207 -5.50 5.89 1.78
CA GLU A 207 -5.08 7.28 1.84
C GLU A 207 -4.46 7.75 0.53
N ALA A 208 -3.55 6.95 -0.04
CA ALA A 208 -2.93 7.23 -1.33
C ALA A 208 -3.96 7.38 -2.47
N SER A 209 -5.08 6.67 -2.40
CA SER A 209 -6.10 6.69 -3.46
C SER A 209 -6.91 7.97 -3.48
N PHE A 210 -6.88 8.76 -2.39
CA PHE A 210 -7.53 10.07 -2.36
C PHE A 210 -6.84 11.10 -3.27
N ILE A 211 -5.64 10.84 -3.80
CA ILE A 211 -5.01 11.66 -4.84
C ILE A 211 -5.91 11.80 -6.09
N LEU A 212 -6.85 10.88 -6.30
CA LEU A 212 -7.77 10.85 -7.43
C LEU A 212 -8.97 11.81 -7.30
N PHE A 213 -9.16 12.43 -6.12
CA PHE A 213 -10.33 13.25 -5.83
C PHE A 213 -10.01 14.74 -5.95
N ASP A 214 -10.40 15.34 -7.07
CA ASP A 214 -10.08 16.75 -7.38
C ASP A 214 -10.69 17.73 -6.38
N ASP A 215 -11.83 17.39 -5.77
CA ASP A 215 -12.55 18.21 -4.79
C ASP A 215 -11.82 18.32 -3.43
N ILE A 216 -10.86 17.46 -3.15
CA ILE A 216 -10.02 17.54 -1.95
C ILE A 216 -8.88 18.55 -2.13
N TRP A 217 -8.25 18.55 -3.30
CA TRP A 217 -6.98 19.25 -3.52
C TRP A 217 -7.19 20.69 -3.97
N THR A 218 -7.76 21.50 -3.11
CA THR A 218 -8.05 22.93 -3.38
C THR A 218 -7.24 23.85 -2.46
N LYS A 219 -7.05 25.09 -2.89
CA LYS A 219 -6.37 26.10 -2.06
C LYS A 219 -7.16 26.54 -0.82
N GLU A 220 -8.47 26.31 -0.81
CA GLU A 220 -9.29 26.52 0.38
C GLU A 220 -8.99 25.48 1.45
N GLN A 221 -8.77 24.22 1.05
CA GLN A 221 -8.43 23.14 1.98
C GLN A 221 -6.96 23.12 2.36
N PHE A 222 -6.09 23.46 1.42
CA PHE A 222 -4.64 23.51 1.60
C PHE A 222 -4.09 24.90 1.23
N PRO A 223 -4.18 25.90 2.11
CA PRO A 223 -3.65 27.24 1.86
C PRO A 223 -2.12 27.32 2.01
N VAL A 224 -1.41 26.32 1.50
CA VAL A 224 0.05 26.17 1.54
C VAL A 224 0.78 27.22 0.68
N MET A 225 2.06 27.47 0.94
CA MET A 225 2.92 28.33 0.12
C MET A 225 3.23 27.68 -1.23
N GLY A 226 2.99 28.39 -2.33
CA GLY A 226 3.15 27.88 -3.70
C GLY A 226 2.06 26.89 -4.10
N ASN A 227 2.39 25.85 -4.86
CA ASN A 227 1.46 24.80 -5.25
C ASN A 227 1.34 23.71 -4.19
N ILE A 228 0.25 22.94 -4.22
CA ILE A 228 0.09 21.79 -3.36
C ILE A 228 1.08 20.70 -3.80
N VAL A 229 1.88 20.20 -2.87
CA VAL A 229 2.79 19.07 -3.04
C VAL A 229 2.35 17.95 -2.13
N VAL A 230 2.26 16.74 -2.66
CA VAL A 230 2.00 15.53 -1.89
C VAL A 230 3.17 14.57 -1.99
N TYR A 231 3.45 13.85 -0.91
CA TYR A 231 4.34 12.71 -0.89
C TYR A 231 3.55 11.48 -0.46
N ILE A 232 3.71 10.39 -1.18
CA ILE A 232 2.95 9.15 -0.98
C ILE A 232 3.93 7.99 -0.77
N PRO A 233 4.60 7.93 0.41
CA PRO A 233 5.57 6.85 0.65
C PRO A 233 4.91 5.48 0.70
N THR A 234 3.68 5.39 1.24
CA THR A 234 2.95 4.14 1.39
C THR A 234 1.47 4.31 1.01
N ARG A 235 0.72 3.22 0.96
CA ARG A 235 -0.72 3.23 0.62
C ARG A 235 -1.58 4.01 1.64
N ASP A 236 -1.11 4.07 2.89
CA ASP A 236 -1.81 4.60 4.07
C ASP A 236 -1.21 5.90 4.61
N LEU A 237 -0.24 6.49 3.90
CA LEU A 237 0.43 7.71 4.34
C LEU A 237 0.57 8.70 3.19
N VAL A 238 -0.01 9.89 3.37
CA VAL A 238 0.06 10.99 2.40
C VAL A 238 0.42 12.27 3.14
N PHE A 239 1.65 12.75 2.94
CA PHE A 239 2.06 14.07 3.42
C PHE A 239 1.64 15.14 2.42
N VAL A 240 1.24 16.30 2.94
CA VAL A 240 0.83 17.46 2.13
C VAL A 240 1.55 18.71 2.63
N THR A 241 2.19 19.42 1.71
CA THR A 241 2.86 20.70 1.98
C THR A 241 2.83 21.62 0.76
N GLY A 242 3.52 22.75 0.83
CA GLY A 242 3.63 23.72 -0.26
C GLY A 242 4.93 23.59 -1.05
N SER A 243 4.89 23.84 -2.35
CA SER A 243 6.07 23.79 -3.23
C SER A 243 7.14 24.85 -2.88
N GLU A 244 6.78 25.89 -2.13
CA GLU A 244 7.67 26.97 -1.69
C GLU A 244 7.99 26.89 -0.19
N ASP A 245 7.44 25.92 0.54
CA ASP A 245 7.69 25.67 1.96
C ASP A 245 8.97 24.83 2.16
N LYS A 246 10.11 25.49 2.05
CA LYS A 246 11.43 24.83 2.15
C LYS A 246 11.66 24.09 3.46
N GLU A 247 11.11 24.62 4.57
CA GLU A 247 11.28 24.01 5.90
C GLU A 247 10.57 22.66 5.96
N ASN A 248 9.30 22.59 5.55
CA ASN A 248 8.54 21.36 5.62
C ASN A 248 8.90 20.37 4.50
N LEU A 249 9.33 20.85 3.33
CA LEU A 249 9.94 20.00 2.32
C LEU A 249 11.19 19.29 2.89
N ALA A 250 12.06 20.00 3.62
CA ALA A 250 13.22 19.41 4.26
C ALA A 250 12.84 18.40 5.37
N LYS A 251 11.80 18.68 6.17
CA LYS A 251 11.29 17.75 7.19
C LYS A 251 10.80 16.43 6.58
N VAL A 252 10.07 16.49 5.47
CA VAL A 252 9.61 15.28 4.76
C VAL A 252 10.80 14.48 4.25
N GLN A 253 11.82 15.12 3.69
CA GLN A 253 13.06 14.47 3.26
C GLN A 253 13.79 13.79 4.44
N GLU A 254 13.85 14.45 5.60
CA GLU A 254 14.44 13.88 6.82
C GLU A 254 13.67 12.64 7.29
N ILE A 255 12.33 12.66 7.24
CA ILE A 255 11.50 11.49 7.55
C ILE A 255 11.86 10.32 6.62
N PHE A 256 11.98 10.56 5.32
CA PHE A 256 12.33 9.52 4.35
C PHE A 256 13.75 8.99 4.58
N PHE A 257 14.71 9.87 4.85
CA PHE A 257 16.07 9.47 5.16
C PHE A 257 16.14 8.57 6.41
N ASN A 258 15.42 8.94 7.47
CA ASN A 258 15.40 8.19 8.74
C ASN A 258 14.66 6.86 8.61
N GLN A 259 13.58 6.80 7.81
CA GLN A 259 12.83 5.57 7.58
C GLN A 259 13.59 4.59 6.66
N GLY A 260 14.36 5.12 5.71
CA GLY A 260 15.10 4.31 4.75
C GLY A 260 14.20 3.32 4.00
N SER A 261 14.64 2.07 3.87
CA SER A 261 13.90 1.01 3.16
C SER A 261 12.81 0.30 4.00
N ASN A 262 12.40 0.85 5.14
CA ASN A 262 11.47 0.18 6.06
C ASN A 262 10.00 0.53 5.81
N TRP A 263 9.67 1.06 4.64
CA TRP A 263 8.29 1.30 4.24
C TRP A 263 7.56 -0.01 3.93
N SER A 264 6.56 -0.36 4.76
CA SER A 264 5.59 -1.40 4.41
C SER A 264 4.60 -0.84 3.37
N HIS A 265 4.26 -1.64 2.37
CA HIS A 265 3.38 -1.21 1.28
C HIS A 265 3.85 0.06 0.55
N GLY A 266 5.16 0.18 0.35
CA GLY A 266 5.80 1.31 -0.30
C GLY A 266 5.22 1.64 -1.68
N ILE A 267 5.18 2.94 -2.00
CA ILE A 267 4.73 3.45 -3.31
C ILE A 267 5.82 4.34 -3.91
N SER A 268 6.11 5.50 -3.31
CA SER A 268 7.08 6.43 -3.87
C SER A 268 7.62 7.41 -2.83
N GLU A 269 8.93 7.64 -2.85
CA GLU A 269 9.57 8.70 -2.06
C GLU A 269 9.65 10.02 -2.84
N VAL A 270 9.19 10.03 -4.09
CA VAL A 270 9.15 11.24 -4.93
C VAL A 270 7.92 12.06 -4.56
N GLY A 271 8.08 13.38 -4.50
CA GLY A 271 6.98 14.32 -4.35
C GLY A 271 6.20 14.53 -5.65
N PHE A 272 4.94 14.87 -5.54
CA PHE A 272 4.07 15.18 -6.68
C PHE A 272 3.42 16.55 -6.46
N VAL A 273 3.60 17.45 -7.43
CA VAL A 273 3.02 18.78 -7.43
C VAL A 273 1.74 18.82 -8.26
N ARG A 274 0.72 19.51 -7.75
CA ARG A 274 -0.53 19.70 -8.49
C ARG A 274 -0.46 20.93 -9.37
N VAL A 275 -0.51 20.71 -10.68
CA VAL A 275 -0.50 21.76 -11.70
C VAL A 275 -1.65 21.51 -12.69
N ASN A 276 -2.51 22.50 -12.92
CA ASN A 276 -3.64 22.40 -13.85
C ASN A 276 -4.48 21.12 -13.66
N ASN A 277 -4.81 20.79 -12.41
CA ASN A 277 -5.57 19.59 -12.02
C ASN A 277 -4.89 18.25 -12.39
N SER A 278 -3.58 18.25 -12.64
CA SER A 278 -2.80 17.03 -12.85
C SER A 278 -1.66 16.94 -11.84
N TRP A 279 -1.24 15.73 -11.55
CA TRP A 279 -0.12 15.44 -10.66
C TRP A 279 1.13 15.18 -11.49
N GLN A 280 2.15 16.00 -11.30
CA GLN A 280 3.45 15.91 -11.95
C GLN A 280 4.53 15.64 -10.91
N GLU A 281 5.63 15.04 -11.30
CA GLU A 281 6.78 14.87 -10.43
C GLU A 281 7.27 16.24 -9.93
N PHE A 282 7.52 16.34 -8.62
CA PHE A 282 8.02 17.56 -7.99
C PHE A 282 9.53 17.49 -7.84
N HIS A 283 10.21 18.42 -8.48
CA HIS A 283 11.65 18.62 -8.35
C HIS A 283 11.92 19.89 -7.54
N GLN A 284 12.71 19.76 -6.46
CA GLN A 284 13.17 20.88 -5.62
C GLN A 284 14.25 21.69 -6.33
#